data_8af173e8611c1b7d12b402a9a6a0da21
#
_entry.id   8af173e8611c1b7d12b402a9a6a0da21
#
_cell.length_a   1.000
_cell.length_b   1.000
_cell.length_c   1.000
_cell.angle_alpha   90.00
_cell.angle_beta   90.00
_cell.angle_gamma   90.00
#
_symmetry.space_group_name_H-M   'P 1'
#
loop_
_entity.id
_entity.type
_entity.pdbx_description
1 polymer ?
#
loop_
_entity_poly.entity_id
_entity_poly.type
_entity_poly.pdbx_seq_one_letter_code
_entity_poly.pdbx_strand_id
1 'polypeptide(L)'
;MLVLHGGGVDHREAEACFEPALDGVPGLRRIYPDLPGTGRTAAPDSLRGSDDVLEALLRLGDAVSGGSPYLLAGHSAGAYFAQAMAARRPEQVAGLALVCPLLPGLRDVPEHRVVAGEPGLGDEEFRGYFVLHTAAMLERYERFVAPSAALVDVAAQERMGARWELTPHPGPPYAGPTLVVAGRLDSTVGYAAATDFAGSLPHATLAVVDDAGHALPHEQPALLRALLAEWVTRVHRWA
;
A
#
# COMPACT_ATOMS: atom_id res chain seq x y z
N MET A 1 -8.23 -2.39 -12.05
CA MET A 1 -7.22 -1.96 -11.06
C MET A 1 -7.26 -2.90 -9.89
N LEU A 2 -6.11 -3.36 -9.43
CA LEU A 2 -5.92 -4.16 -8.22
C LEU A 2 -5.28 -3.28 -7.16
N VAL A 3 -5.83 -3.28 -5.93
CA VAL A 3 -5.35 -2.43 -4.82
C VAL A 3 -5.08 -3.32 -3.61
N LEU A 4 -3.83 -3.34 -3.14
CA LEU A 4 -3.36 -4.19 -2.04
C LEU A 4 -3.26 -3.38 -0.75
N HIS A 5 -3.90 -3.87 0.33
CA HIS A 5 -3.88 -3.25 1.65
C HIS A 5 -2.55 -3.42 2.39
N GLY A 6 -2.34 -2.69 3.46
CA GLY A 6 -1.20 -2.78 4.36
C GLY A 6 -1.16 -4.04 5.21
N GLY A 7 -0.07 -4.25 5.93
CA GLY A 7 0.01 -5.30 6.94
C GLY A 7 -0.91 -5.02 8.14
N GLY A 8 -1.47 -6.08 8.75
CA GLY A 8 -2.29 -5.93 9.95
C GLY A 8 -3.72 -5.41 9.75
N VAL A 9 -4.17 -5.25 8.51
CA VAL A 9 -5.52 -4.80 8.13
C VAL A 9 -6.09 -5.68 7.01
N ASP A 10 -7.22 -5.31 6.42
CA ASP A 10 -7.85 -6.02 5.30
C ASP A 10 -8.36 -5.06 4.20
N HIS A 11 -9.08 -5.59 3.21
CA HIS A 11 -9.60 -4.83 2.07
C HIS A 11 -10.40 -3.59 2.47
N ARG A 12 -11.08 -3.57 3.62
CA ARG A 12 -11.92 -2.45 4.06
C ARG A 12 -11.11 -1.18 4.31
N GLU A 13 -9.91 -1.33 4.85
CA GLU A 13 -8.99 -0.20 5.03
C GLU A 13 -8.52 0.34 3.68
N ALA A 14 -8.07 -0.53 2.76
CA ALA A 14 -7.64 -0.11 1.44
C ALA A 14 -8.79 0.53 0.63
N GLU A 15 -10.00 -0.03 0.70
CA GLU A 15 -11.19 0.54 0.07
C GLU A 15 -11.47 1.95 0.61
N ALA A 16 -11.45 2.12 1.95
CA ALA A 16 -11.65 3.43 2.57
C ALA A 16 -10.60 4.47 2.19
N CYS A 17 -9.38 4.04 1.89
CA CYS A 17 -8.26 4.90 1.50
C CYS A 17 -8.28 5.27 0.02
N PHE A 18 -8.54 4.31 -0.86
CA PHE A 18 -8.37 4.48 -2.29
C PHE A 18 -9.68 4.78 -3.04
N GLU A 19 -10.82 4.23 -2.61
CA GLU A 19 -12.09 4.44 -3.30
C GLU A 19 -12.48 5.91 -3.42
N PRO A 20 -12.38 6.75 -2.35
CA PRO A 20 -12.69 8.17 -2.48
C PRO A 20 -11.78 8.92 -3.45
N ALA A 21 -10.55 8.45 -3.65
CA ALA A 21 -9.61 9.05 -4.58
C ALA A 21 -9.85 8.62 -6.04
N LEU A 22 -10.44 7.46 -6.24
CA LEU A 22 -10.72 6.85 -7.54
C LEU A 22 -12.18 7.04 -7.97
N ASP A 23 -13.02 7.59 -7.10
CA ASP A 23 -14.40 7.92 -7.43
C ASP A 23 -14.46 8.93 -8.59
N GLY A 24 -15.30 8.64 -9.54
CA GLY A 24 -15.42 9.44 -10.77
C GLY A 24 -14.43 9.09 -11.89
N VAL A 25 -13.54 8.10 -11.73
CA VAL A 25 -12.73 7.55 -12.83
C VAL A 25 -13.59 6.59 -13.64
N PRO A 26 -14.05 6.96 -14.85
CA PRO A 26 -15.01 6.15 -15.60
C PRO A 26 -14.34 4.86 -16.12
N GLY A 27 -15.13 3.77 -16.16
CA GLY A 27 -14.70 2.49 -16.75
C GLY A 27 -13.65 1.71 -15.94
N LEU A 28 -13.27 2.18 -14.75
CA LEU A 28 -12.29 1.53 -13.91
C LEU A 28 -12.96 0.54 -12.94
N ARG A 29 -12.83 -0.78 -13.22
CA ARG A 29 -13.17 -1.81 -12.23
C ARG A 29 -12.05 -1.88 -11.17
N ARG A 30 -12.41 -1.69 -9.90
CA ARG A 30 -11.50 -1.75 -8.75
C ARG A 30 -11.70 -3.05 -7.98
N ILE A 31 -10.62 -3.67 -7.55
CA ILE A 31 -10.60 -4.95 -6.84
C ILE A 31 -9.70 -4.78 -5.62
N TYR A 32 -10.25 -5.04 -4.45
CA TYR A 32 -9.60 -4.95 -3.15
C TYR A 32 -9.58 -6.35 -2.51
N PRO A 33 -8.54 -7.17 -2.75
CA PRO A 33 -8.45 -8.49 -2.14
C PRO A 33 -7.99 -8.38 -0.68
N ASP A 34 -8.40 -9.33 0.14
CA ASP A 34 -7.71 -9.62 1.39
C ASP A 34 -6.44 -10.39 1.10
N LEU A 35 -5.30 -9.92 1.60
CA LEU A 35 -4.04 -10.67 1.55
C LEU A 35 -4.15 -11.96 2.38
N PRO A 36 -3.39 -13.01 2.08
CA PRO A 36 -3.43 -14.25 2.84
C PRO A 36 -3.28 -14.04 4.36
N GLY A 37 -4.17 -14.63 5.15
CA GLY A 37 -4.20 -14.49 6.61
C GLY A 37 -4.81 -13.19 7.11
N THR A 38 -5.58 -12.49 6.27
CA THR A 38 -6.33 -11.31 6.67
C THR A 38 -7.77 -11.39 6.17
N GLY A 39 -8.68 -10.67 6.82
CA GLY A 39 -10.06 -10.57 6.42
C GLY A 39 -10.73 -11.95 6.24
N ARG A 40 -11.10 -12.28 5.01
CA ARG A 40 -11.75 -13.55 4.64
C ARG A 40 -10.84 -14.51 3.89
N THR A 41 -9.59 -14.12 3.65
CA THR A 41 -8.63 -14.94 2.89
C THR A 41 -7.80 -15.79 3.85
N ALA A 42 -7.99 -17.11 3.81
CA ALA A 42 -7.19 -18.02 4.60
C ALA A 42 -5.71 -18.03 4.14
N ALA A 43 -4.81 -18.32 5.07
CA ALA A 43 -3.40 -18.57 4.76
C ALA A 43 -3.06 -20.03 5.07
N PRO A 44 -3.18 -20.95 4.11
CA PRO A 44 -2.83 -22.35 4.30
C PRO A 44 -1.35 -22.51 4.66
N ASP A 45 -0.98 -23.60 5.34
CA ASP A 45 0.38 -23.88 5.80
C ASP A 45 1.43 -23.96 4.68
N SER A 46 0.98 -24.10 3.43
CA SER A 46 1.85 -24.03 2.25
C SER A 46 2.41 -22.64 1.99
N LEU A 47 1.76 -21.58 2.49
CA LEU A 47 2.29 -20.21 2.44
C LEU A 47 3.25 -19.98 3.61
N ARG A 48 4.54 -20.00 3.33
CA ARG A 48 5.61 -19.96 4.33
C ARG A 48 6.43 -18.67 4.35
N GLY A 49 6.20 -17.79 3.36
CA GLY A 49 6.93 -16.54 3.24
C GLY A 49 6.39 -15.65 2.14
N SER A 50 7.00 -14.49 1.98
CA SER A 50 6.56 -13.49 1.01
C SER A 50 6.63 -13.96 -0.44
N ASP A 51 7.56 -14.84 -0.80
CA ASP A 51 7.59 -15.41 -2.16
C ASP A 51 6.34 -16.23 -2.48
N ASP A 52 5.83 -17.02 -1.51
CA ASP A 52 4.60 -17.80 -1.70
C ASP A 52 3.38 -16.87 -1.83
N VAL A 53 3.34 -15.79 -1.03
CA VAL A 53 2.29 -14.77 -1.12
C VAL A 53 2.36 -14.06 -2.47
N LEU A 54 3.54 -13.67 -2.93
CA LEU A 54 3.74 -13.03 -4.24
C LEU A 54 3.23 -13.93 -5.37
N GLU A 55 3.54 -15.22 -5.34
CA GLU A 55 3.05 -16.17 -6.36
C GLU A 55 1.51 -16.30 -6.34
N ALA A 56 0.88 -16.23 -5.16
CA ALA A 56 -0.58 -16.21 -5.05
C ALA A 56 -1.17 -14.92 -5.65
N LEU A 57 -0.54 -13.77 -5.40
CA LEU A 57 -0.97 -12.47 -5.95
C LEU A 57 -0.76 -12.37 -7.46
N LEU A 58 0.32 -12.93 -8.01
CA LEU A 58 0.53 -13.02 -9.45
C LEU A 58 -0.59 -13.82 -10.13
N ARG A 59 -0.95 -15.00 -9.56
CA ARG A 59 -2.09 -15.79 -10.05
C ARG A 59 -3.42 -15.03 -9.95
N LEU A 60 -3.63 -14.28 -8.86
CA LEU A 60 -4.81 -13.42 -8.73
C LEU A 60 -4.83 -12.36 -9.85
N GLY A 61 -3.71 -11.68 -10.09
CA GLY A 61 -3.56 -10.72 -11.18
C GLY A 61 -3.96 -11.30 -12.54
N ASP A 62 -3.42 -12.49 -12.87
CA ASP A 62 -3.77 -13.20 -14.10
C ASP A 62 -5.28 -13.50 -14.18
N ALA A 63 -5.87 -13.98 -13.08
CA ALA A 63 -7.29 -14.37 -13.04
C ALA A 63 -8.24 -13.18 -13.19
N VAL A 64 -7.93 -12.01 -12.59
CA VAL A 64 -8.83 -10.86 -12.60
C VAL A 64 -8.65 -9.95 -13.80
N SER A 65 -7.48 -10.00 -14.46
CA SER A 65 -7.18 -9.19 -15.64
C SER A 65 -7.66 -9.82 -16.95
N GLY A 66 -7.83 -11.14 -16.96
CA GLY A 66 -8.15 -11.86 -18.20
C GLY A 66 -7.06 -11.71 -19.26
N GLY A 67 -5.80 -11.48 -18.85
CA GLY A 67 -4.66 -11.27 -19.74
C GLY A 67 -4.49 -9.84 -20.25
N SER A 68 -5.36 -8.91 -19.88
CA SER A 68 -5.20 -7.49 -20.22
C SER A 68 -4.33 -6.77 -19.19
N PRO A 69 -3.53 -5.77 -19.60
CA PRO A 69 -2.79 -4.94 -18.65
C PRO A 69 -3.72 -4.25 -17.63
N TYR A 70 -3.28 -4.13 -16.39
CA TYR A 70 -4.06 -3.54 -15.31
C TYR A 70 -3.27 -2.54 -14.48
N LEU A 71 -3.99 -1.64 -13.81
CA LEU A 71 -3.41 -0.73 -12.83
C LEU A 71 -3.21 -1.47 -11.51
N LEU A 72 -2.08 -1.24 -10.87
CA LEU A 72 -1.72 -1.86 -9.60
C LEU A 72 -1.38 -0.79 -8.58
N ALA A 73 -1.98 -0.86 -7.40
CA ALA A 73 -1.67 0.02 -6.29
C ALA A 73 -1.50 -0.77 -4.99
N GLY A 74 -0.79 -0.19 -4.04
CA GLY A 74 -0.67 -0.76 -2.72
C GLY A 74 -0.25 0.25 -1.66
N HIS A 75 -0.60 -0.07 -0.41
CA HIS A 75 -0.17 0.65 0.78
C HIS A 75 0.75 -0.24 1.61
N SER A 76 1.84 0.29 2.15
CA SER A 76 2.73 -0.41 3.09
C SER A 76 3.19 -1.79 2.57
N ALA A 77 2.85 -2.88 3.24
CA ALA A 77 3.11 -4.26 2.80
C ALA A 77 2.46 -4.57 1.45
N GLY A 78 1.26 -4.03 1.17
CA GLY A 78 0.63 -4.13 -0.15
C GLY A 78 1.46 -3.46 -1.24
N ALA A 79 2.11 -2.33 -0.95
CA ALA A 79 3.03 -1.68 -1.88
C ALA A 79 4.31 -2.51 -2.12
N TYR A 80 4.78 -3.23 -1.10
CA TYR A 80 5.90 -4.17 -1.22
C TYR A 80 5.60 -5.27 -2.23
N PHE A 81 4.41 -5.87 -2.15
CA PHE A 81 3.99 -6.87 -3.13
C PHE A 81 3.70 -6.26 -4.50
N ALA A 82 3.06 -5.09 -4.55
CA ALA A 82 2.74 -4.43 -5.80
C ALA A 82 3.99 -4.12 -6.64
N GLN A 83 5.06 -3.59 -6.04
CA GLN A 83 6.31 -3.35 -6.75
C GLN A 83 6.94 -4.64 -7.26
N ALA A 84 6.87 -5.73 -6.48
CA ALA A 84 7.40 -7.04 -6.88
C ALA A 84 6.59 -7.67 -8.02
N MET A 85 5.25 -7.55 -7.98
CA MET A 85 4.38 -7.98 -9.08
C MET A 85 4.71 -7.23 -10.38
N ALA A 86 4.88 -5.89 -10.31
CA ALA A 86 5.25 -5.08 -11.46
C ALA A 86 6.64 -5.45 -12.02
N ALA A 87 7.61 -5.78 -11.17
CA ALA A 87 8.91 -6.26 -11.61
C ALA A 87 8.85 -7.64 -12.28
N ARG A 88 8.00 -8.56 -11.76
CA ARG A 88 7.85 -9.93 -12.29
C ARG A 88 6.99 -10.02 -13.55
N ARG A 89 6.04 -9.07 -13.74
CA ARG A 89 5.08 -9.05 -14.86
C ARG A 89 4.95 -7.63 -15.44
N PRO A 90 6.06 -7.01 -15.89
CA PRO A 90 6.04 -5.61 -16.33
C PRO A 90 5.08 -5.36 -17.51
N GLU A 91 4.85 -6.36 -18.34
CA GLU A 91 3.93 -6.30 -19.48
C GLU A 91 2.43 -6.33 -19.08
N GLN A 92 2.13 -6.80 -17.87
CA GLN A 92 0.75 -6.87 -17.37
C GLN A 92 0.38 -5.66 -16.51
N VAL A 93 1.36 -4.87 -16.06
CA VAL A 93 1.11 -3.71 -15.20
C VAL A 93 1.20 -2.44 -16.04
N ALA A 94 0.03 -1.83 -16.33
CA ALA A 94 -0.04 -0.59 -17.10
C ALA A 94 0.41 0.64 -16.30
N GLY A 95 0.33 0.59 -14.97
CA GLY A 95 0.77 1.65 -14.07
C GLY A 95 0.86 1.14 -12.64
N LEU A 96 1.77 1.72 -11.85
CA LEU A 96 2.08 1.34 -10.48
C LEU A 96 1.93 2.53 -9.53
N ALA A 97 1.16 2.39 -8.44
CA ALA A 97 1.04 3.40 -7.39
C ALA A 97 1.38 2.81 -6.01
N LEU A 98 2.36 3.37 -5.34
CA LEU A 98 2.89 2.91 -4.06
C LEU A 98 2.71 4.00 -3.01
N VAL A 99 1.98 3.69 -1.94
CA VAL A 99 1.73 4.62 -0.83
C VAL A 99 2.39 4.10 0.44
N CYS A 100 3.23 4.91 1.08
CA CYS A 100 4.03 4.54 2.25
C CYS A 100 4.66 3.14 2.11
N PRO A 101 5.41 2.87 1.02
CA PRO A 101 5.80 1.52 0.67
C PRO A 101 6.79 0.93 1.68
N LEU A 102 6.52 -0.28 2.17
CA LEU A 102 7.54 -1.11 2.78
C LEU A 102 8.52 -1.52 1.67
N LEU A 103 9.79 -1.24 1.83
CA LEU A 103 10.84 -1.54 0.85
C LEU A 103 12.09 -2.09 1.55
N PRO A 104 12.91 -2.90 0.89
CA PRO A 104 14.23 -3.24 1.41
C PRO A 104 15.08 -1.98 1.63
N GLY A 105 15.98 -2.02 2.63
CA GLY A 105 16.88 -0.90 2.90
C GLY A 105 16.25 0.24 3.68
N LEU A 106 15.30 -0.07 4.56
CA LEU A 106 14.74 0.91 5.51
C LEU A 106 15.86 1.61 6.26
N ARG A 107 15.82 2.94 6.28
CA ARG A 107 16.77 3.81 6.98
C ARG A 107 16.13 5.15 7.29
N ASP A 108 16.71 5.88 8.22
CA ASP A 108 16.26 7.22 8.60
C ASP A 108 14.76 7.28 8.92
N VAL A 109 14.23 6.19 9.53
CA VAL A 109 12.84 6.13 9.98
C VAL A 109 12.69 7.08 11.16
N PRO A 110 11.83 8.12 11.07
CA PRO A 110 11.69 9.09 12.14
C PRO A 110 11.01 8.49 13.38
N GLU A 111 11.27 9.06 14.53
CA GLU A 111 10.46 8.79 15.72
C GLU A 111 9.03 9.28 15.50
N HIS A 112 8.08 8.58 16.11
CA HIS A 112 6.67 8.99 16.03
C HIS A 112 6.46 10.37 16.66
N ARG A 113 5.79 11.26 15.90
CA ARG A 113 5.50 12.62 16.33
C ARG A 113 4.10 13.04 15.94
N VAL A 114 3.29 13.40 16.92
CA VAL A 114 1.96 13.99 16.69
C VAL A 114 2.10 15.42 16.21
N VAL A 115 1.41 15.75 15.12
CA VAL A 115 1.41 17.09 14.50
C VAL A 115 0.31 17.95 15.08
N ALA A 116 -0.89 17.40 15.22
CA ALA A 116 -2.05 18.13 15.70
C ALA A 116 -3.05 17.20 16.36
N GLY A 117 -3.86 17.75 17.24
CA GLY A 117 -4.99 17.07 17.85
C GLY A 117 -4.99 17.07 19.38
N GLU A 118 -5.82 16.23 19.98
CA GLU A 118 -6.07 16.16 21.40
C GLU A 118 -5.17 15.12 22.08
N PRO A 119 -4.35 15.49 23.07
CA PRO A 119 -3.59 14.55 23.85
C PRO A 119 -4.46 13.48 24.50
N GLY A 120 -4.11 12.20 24.31
CA GLY A 120 -4.85 11.09 24.91
C GLY A 120 -6.10 10.64 24.17
N LEU A 121 -6.42 11.22 23.02
CA LEU A 121 -7.51 10.76 22.16
C LEU A 121 -7.24 9.35 21.66
N GLY A 122 -8.25 8.47 21.67
CA GLY A 122 -8.19 7.11 21.19
C GLY A 122 -7.33 6.17 22.06
N ASP A 123 -7.13 4.96 21.61
CA ASP A 123 -6.26 3.97 22.24
C ASP A 123 -4.77 4.12 21.84
N GLU A 124 -3.93 3.22 22.32
CA GLU A 124 -2.50 3.26 22.04
C GLU A 124 -2.19 2.96 20.57
N GLU A 125 -2.94 2.06 19.94
CA GLU A 125 -2.77 1.69 18.54
C GLU A 125 -3.13 2.86 17.63
N PHE A 126 -4.25 3.55 17.88
CA PHE A 126 -4.61 4.77 17.18
C PHE A 126 -3.50 5.82 17.28
N ARG A 127 -3.04 6.08 18.52
CA ARG A 127 -2.00 7.09 18.77
C ARG A 127 -0.65 6.75 18.16
N GLY A 128 -0.33 5.47 18.02
CA GLY A 128 0.90 5.01 17.37
C GLY A 128 0.84 5.01 15.84
N TYR A 129 -0.36 4.91 15.28
CA TYR A 129 -0.55 4.83 13.83
C TYR A 129 -0.76 6.20 13.17
N PHE A 130 -1.51 7.10 13.82
CA PHE A 130 -1.83 8.43 13.28
C PHE A 130 -0.90 9.50 13.84
N VAL A 131 -0.56 10.50 13.02
CA VAL A 131 0.12 11.74 13.46
C VAL A 131 -0.86 12.89 13.64
N LEU A 132 -2.11 12.74 13.17
CA LEU A 132 -3.23 13.65 13.38
C LEU A 132 -4.23 13.04 14.37
N HIS A 133 -4.19 13.46 15.65
CA HIS A 133 -5.06 12.94 16.70
C HIS A 133 -6.37 13.75 16.77
N THR A 134 -7.19 13.67 15.74
CA THR A 134 -8.47 14.36 15.64
C THR A 134 -9.64 13.38 15.72
N ALA A 135 -10.84 13.89 16.10
CA ALA A 135 -12.05 13.09 16.12
C ALA A 135 -12.35 12.42 14.76
N ALA A 136 -12.07 13.12 13.66
CA ALA A 136 -12.25 12.56 12.31
C ALA A 136 -11.30 11.38 12.03
N MET A 137 -10.05 11.44 12.50
CA MET A 137 -9.11 10.32 12.34
C MET A 137 -9.47 9.16 13.26
N LEU A 138 -9.95 9.44 14.49
CA LEU A 138 -10.43 8.40 15.40
C LEU A 138 -11.64 7.66 14.80
N GLU A 139 -12.62 8.39 14.23
CA GLU A 139 -13.76 7.77 13.54
C GLU A 139 -13.28 6.84 12.39
N ARG A 140 -12.30 7.27 11.60
CA ARG A 140 -11.74 6.43 10.53
C ARG A 140 -11.04 5.19 11.07
N TYR A 141 -10.27 5.32 12.14
CA TYR A 141 -9.63 4.21 12.82
C TYR A 141 -10.64 3.18 13.32
N GLU A 142 -11.62 3.64 14.09
CA GLU A 142 -12.68 2.78 14.67
C GLU A 142 -13.54 2.09 13.60
N ARG A 143 -13.71 2.74 12.45
CA ARG A 143 -14.55 2.22 11.37
C ARG A 143 -13.82 1.28 10.43
N PHE A 144 -12.56 1.51 10.12
CA PHE A 144 -11.85 0.82 9.04
C PHE A 144 -10.61 0.07 9.50
N VAL A 145 -9.84 0.60 10.45
CA VAL A 145 -8.56 0.00 10.88
C VAL A 145 -8.78 -1.04 11.97
N ALA A 146 -9.32 -0.65 13.12
CA ALA A 146 -9.51 -1.56 14.25
C ALA A 146 -10.35 -2.81 13.91
N PRO A 147 -11.51 -2.71 13.19
CA PRO A 147 -12.26 -3.90 12.79
C PRO A 147 -11.53 -4.78 11.77
N SER A 148 -10.64 -4.23 10.95
CA SER A 148 -9.81 -4.98 10.01
C SER A 148 -8.73 -5.76 10.74
N ALA A 149 -8.05 -5.12 11.70
CA ALA A 149 -7.02 -5.74 12.53
C ALA A 149 -7.56 -6.94 13.33
N ALA A 150 -8.81 -6.89 13.76
CA ALA A 150 -9.47 -7.99 14.48
C ALA A 150 -9.66 -9.29 13.66
N LEU A 151 -9.50 -9.23 12.34
CA LEU A 151 -9.62 -10.39 11.43
C LEU A 151 -8.27 -10.89 10.92
N VAL A 152 -7.17 -10.50 11.55
CA VAL A 152 -5.83 -10.97 11.19
C VAL A 152 -5.56 -12.33 11.85
N ASP A 153 -5.17 -13.31 11.05
CA ASP A 153 -4.61 -14.58 11.55
C ASP A 153 -3.16 -14.37 11.96
N VAL A 154 -2.96 -14.04 13.24
CA VAL A 154 -1.64 -13.70 13.81
C VAL A 154 -0.64 -14.83 13.58
N ALA A 155 -1.03 -16.09 13.79
CA ALA A 155 -0.14 -17.24 13.62
C ALA A 155 0.31 -17.39 12.16
N ALA A 156 -0.59 -17.16 11.21
CA ALA A 156 -0.26 -17.17 9.79
C ALA A 156 0.69 -15.99 9.43
N GLN A 157 0.43 -14.79 9.97
CA GLN A 157 1.28 -13.63 9.73
C GLN A 157 2.69 -13.82 10.31
N GLU A 158 2.82 -14.37 11.51
CA GLU A 158 4.12 -14.70 12.12
C GLU A 158 4.88 -15.75 11.27
N ARG A 159 4.20 -16.80 10.83
CA ARG A 159 4.79 -17.84 9.99
C ARG A 159 5.31 -17.28 8.66
N MET A 160 4.53 -16.47 7.97
CA MET A 160 4.91 -15.84 6.70
C MET A 160 5.95 -14.74 6.91
N GLY A 161 5.83 -13.96 7.99
CA GLY A 161 6.74 -12.88 8.36
C GLY A 161 8.14 -13.35 8.72
N ALA A 162 8.31 -14.60 9.18
CA ALA A 162 9.63 -15.20 9.41
C ALA A 162 10.51 -15.25 8.13
N ARG A 163 9.90 -15.14 6.93
CA ARG A 163 10.54 -15.05 5.63
C ARG A 163 9.93 -13.90 4.83
N TRP A 164 10.00 -12.69 5.40
CA TRP A 164 9.36 -11.51 4.82
C TRP A 164 10.09 -10.95 3.59
N GLU A 165 11.40 -11.18 3.49
CA GLU A 165 12.18 -10.70 2.36
C GLU A 165 11.88 -11.54 1.12
N LEU A 166 11.48 -10.86 0.05
CA LEU A 166 11.32 -11.47 -1.26
C LEU A 166 12.68 -11.81 -1.88
N THR A 167 12.73 -12.94 -2.56
CA THR A 167 13.88 -13.27 -3.41
C THR A 167 14.06 -12.18 -4.48
N PRO A 168 15.25 -11.56 -4.56
CA PRO A 168 15.52 -10.50 -5.52
C PRO A 168 15.21 -10.93 -6.96
N HIS A 169 14.51 -10.09 -7.70
CA HIS A 169 14.25 -10.34 -9.12
C HIS A 169 15.46 -9.88 -9.95
N PRO A 170 16.04 -10.74 -10.80
CA PRO A 170 17.24 -10.40 -11.57
C PRO A 170 16.96 -9.51 -12.79
N GLY A 171 15.70 -9.24 -13.10
CA GLY A 171 15.27 -8.40 -14.23
C GLY A 171 15.49 -6.91 -14.01
N PRO A 172 15.30 -6.09 -15.04
CA PRO A 172 15.33 -4.65 -14.92
C PRO A 172 14.18 -4.15 -14.03
N PRO A 173 14.30 -2.95 -13.43
CA PRO A 173 13.21 -2.34 -12.72
C PRO A 173 12.01 -2.08 -13.63
N TYR A 174 10.82 -2.03 -13.04
CA TYR A 174 9.61 -1.68 -13.77
C TYR A 174 9.75 -0.29 -14.41
N ALA A 175 9.44 -0.19 -15.72
CA ALA A 175 9.66 1.02 -16.51
C ALA A 175 8.38 1.78 -16.85
N GLY A 176 7.21 1.32 -16.40
CA GLY A 176 5.94 2.00 -16.64
C GLY A 176 5.70 3.20 -15.70
N PRO A 177 4.62 3.96 -15.94
CA PRO A 177 4.25 5.12 -15.14
C PRO A 177 4.07 4.76 -13.66
N THR A 178 4.93 5.27 -12.80
CA THR A 178 4.91 4.99 -11.36
C THR A 178 4.59 6.25 -10.55
N LEU A 179 3.77 6.10 -9.51
CA LEU A 179 3.54 7.07 -8.45
C LEU A 179 4.07 6.50 -7.14
N VAL A 180 4.91 7.24 -6.44
CA VAL A 180 5.37 6.92 -5.08
C VAL A 180 4.97 8.06 -4.16
N VAL A 181 4.22 7.74 -3.10
CA VAL A 181 3.79 8.72 -2.09
C VAL A 181 4.27 8.24 -0.74
N ALA A 182 4.94 9.08 0.02
CA ALA A 182 5.46 8.76 1.34
C ALA A 182 5.15 9.87 2.34
N GLY A 183 4.86 9.51 3.59
CA GLY A 183 4.70 10.46 4.69
C GLY A 183 6.06 10.88 5.24
N ARG A 184 6.27 12.18 5.44
CA ARG A 184 7.53 12.66 6.04
C ARG A 184 7.71 12.20 7.48
N LEU A 185 6.62 11.97 8.18
CA LEU A 185 6.58 11.54 9.58
C LEU A 185 6.24 10.04 9.74
N ASP A 186 6.41 9.27 8.66
CA ASP A 186 6.17 7.83 8.69
C ASP A 186 7.19 7.13 9.60
N SER A 187 6.76 6.85 10.84
CA SER A 187 7.57 6.17 11.86
C SER A 187 7.57 4.65 11.74
N THR A 188 6.90 4.10 10.73
CA THR A 188 6.85 2.66 10.46
C THR A 188 7.88 2.24 9.42
N VAL A 189 7.88 2.90 8.26
CA VAL A 189 8.78 2.56 7.15
C VAL A 189 9.67 3.74 6.71
N GLY A 190 9.38 4.95 7.18
CA GLY A 190 10.06 6.16 6.76
C GLY A 190 9.81 6.51 5.29
N TYR A 191 10.49 7.56 4.81
CA TYR A 191 10.37 8.00 3.41
C TYR A 191 11.68 7.85 2.61
N ALA A 192 12.80 7.60 3.27
CA ALA A 192 14.11 7.59 2.62
C ALA A 192 14.24 6.46 1.58
N ALA A 193 13.85 5.23 1.95
CA ALA A 193 13.85 4.10 1.00
C ALA A 193 12.90 4.34 -0.18
N ALA A 194 11.74 4.95 0.05
CA ALA A 194 10.79 5.32 -1.00
C ALA A 194 11.38 6.37 -1.98
N THR A 195 12.17 7.31 -1.46
CA THR A 195 12.87 8.32 -2.28
C THR A 195 13.92 7.67 -3.16
N ASP A 196 14.75 6.79 -2.61
CA ASP A 196 15.78 6.07 -3.37
C ASP A 196 15.15 5.18 -4.45
N PHE A 197 14.09 4.47 -4.08
CA PHE A 197 13.35 3.62 -5.02
C PHE A 197 12.77 4.44 -6.17
N ALA A 198 12.09 5.55 -5.89
CA ALA A 198 11.56 6.42 -6.94
C ALA A 198 12.66 6.97 -7.84
N GLY A 199 13.82 7.33 -7.28
CA GLY A 199 14.98 7.79 -8.04
C GLY A 199 15.61 6.72 -8.95
N SER A 200 15.38 5.44 -8.66
CA SER A 200 15.86 4.32 -9.49
C SER A 200 14.94 4.00 -10.68
N LEU A 201 13.72 4.54 -10.70
CA LEU A 201 12.72 4.28 -11.73
C LEU A 201 12.75 5.35 -12.82
N PRO A 202 12.68 4.97 -14.12
CA PRO A 202 12.78 5.93 -15.22
C PRO A 202 11.58 6.87 -15.33
N HIS A 203 10.41 6.46 -14.84
CA HIS A 203 9.15 7.18 -15.04
C HIS A 203 8.32 7.27 -13.74
N ALA A 204 8.96 7.72 -12.66
CA ALA A 204 8.33 7.89 -11.37
C ALA A 204 7.99 9.37 -11.06
N THR A 205 6.82 9.58 -10.47
CA THR A 205 6.50 10.79 -9.70
C THR A 205 6.65 10.43 -8.23
N LEU A 206 7.41 11.22 -7.48
CA LEU A 206 7.57 11.10 -6.03
C LEU A 206 6.89 12.28 -5.33
N ALA A 207 6.11 11.97 -4.29
CA ALA A 207 5.61 12.97 -3.34
C ALA A 207 5.99 12.56 -1.91
N VAL A 208 6.73 13.41 -1.20
CA VAL A 208 6.96 13.29 0.24
C VAL A 208 6.10 14.33 0.93
N VAL A 209 5.09 13.86 1.66
CA VAL A 209 4.01 14.69 2.18
C VAL A 209 4.31 15.09 3.62
N ASP A 210 4.39 16.41 3.86
CA ASP A 210 4.47 16.95 5.22
C ASP A 210 3.18 16.67 5.99
N ASP A 211 3.27 16.67 7.31
CA ASP A 211 2.15 16.44 8.23
C ASP A 211 1.37 15.13 7.93
N ALA A 212 2.11 14.11 7.48
CA ALA A 212 1.57 12.77 7.23
C ALA A 212 2.53 11.70 7.75
N GLY A 213 1.97 10.72 8.45
CA GLY A 213 2.64 9.52 8.92
C GLY A 213 2.40 8.32 8.02
N HIS A 214 2.44 7.13 8.63
CA HIS A 214 2.11 5.87 7.93
C HIS A 214 0.63 5.80 7.53
N ALA A 215 -0.25 6.46 8.30
CA ALA A 215 -1.67 6.61 8.01
C ALA A 215 -1.99 7.67 6.94
N LEU A 216 -1.02 8.09 6.13
CA LEU A 216 -1.15 9.12 5.09
C LEU A 216 -2.43 9.02 4.26
N PRO A 217 -2.91 7.84 3.81
CA PRO A 217 -4.15 7.76 3.03
C PRO A 217 -5.38 8.26 3.80
N HIS A 218 -5.38 8.12 5.11
CA HIS A 218 -6.42 8.65 5.98
C HIS A 218 -6.23 10.13 6.31
N GLU A 219 -4.98 10.56 6.50
CA GLU A 219 -4.61 11.89 6.97
C GLU A 219 -4.65 12.95 5.86
N GLN A 220 -4.30 12.54 4.63
CA GLN A 220 -4.18 13.44 3.47
C GLN A 220 -5.00 12.95 2.25
N PRO A 221 -6.29 12.62 2.42
CA PRO A 221 -7.08 11.99 1.35
C PRO A 221 -7.26 12.89 0.12
N ALA A 222 -7.35 14.21 0.31
CA ALA A 222 -7.50 15.16 -0.81
C ALA A 222 -6.24 15.23 -1.67
N LEU A 223 -5.07 15.23 -1.05
CA LEU A 223 -3.79 15.22 -1.77
C LEU A 223 -3.57 13.89 -2.47
N LEU A 224 -3.84 12.76 -1.80
CA LEU A 224 -3.75 11.44 -2.41
C LEU A 224 -4.68 11.32 -3.63
N ARG A 225 -5.90 11.86 -3.55
CA ARG A 225 -6.83 11.93 -4.68
C ARG A 225 -6.21 12.68 -5.88
N ALA A 226 -5.62 13.85 -5.65
CA ALA A 226 -5.02 14.65 -6.73
C ALA A 226 -3.85 13.93 -7.40
N LEU A 227 -2.99 13.27 -6.59
CA LEU A 227 -1.84 12.52 -7.08
C LEU A 227 -2.26 11.27 -7.88
N LEU A 228 -3.26 10.52 -7.39
CA LEU A 228 -3.79 9.35 -8.10
C LEU A 228 -4.49 9.74 -9.40
N ALA A 229 -5.24 10.84 -9.42
CA ALA A 229 -5.90 11.34 -10.64
C ALA A 229 -4.87 11.76 -11.72
N GLU A 230 -3.79 12.44 -11.33
CA GLU A 230 -2.68 12.74 -12.23
C GLU A 230 -2.04 11.47 -12.76
N TRP A 231 -1.73 10.53 -11.88
CA TRP A 231 -1.10 9.28 -12.27
C TRP A 231 -1.96 8.47 -13.24
N VAL A 232 -3.27 8.32 -12.99
CA VAL A 232 -4.20 7.65 -13.93
C VAL A 232 -4.21 8.35 -15.29
N THR A 233 -4.23 9.70 -15.29
CA THR A 233 -4.18 10.49 -16.54
C THR A 233 -2.88 10.22 -17.29
N ARG A 234 -1.76 10.12 -16.58
CA ARG A 234 -0.46 9.82 -17.17
C ARG A 234 -0.39 8.40 -17.74
N VAL A 235 -0.94 7.41 -17.03
CA VAL A 235 -1.04 6.04 -17.55
C VAL A 235 -1.82 5.99 -18.87
N HIS A 236 -2.96 6.67 -18.96
CA HIS A 236 -3.75 6.70 -20.21
C HIS A 236 -3.01 7.35 -21.38
N ARG A 237 -2.02 8.21 -21.14
CA ARG A 237 -1.17 8.78 -22.20
C ARG A 237 -0.07 7.82 -22.67
N TRP A 238 0.19 6.77 -21.89
CA TRP A 238 1.19 5.75 -22.20
C TRP A 238 0.62 4.52 -22.91
N ALA A 239 -0.69 4.29 -22.80
CA ALA A 239 -1.43 3.23 -23.48
C ALA A 239 -1.72 3.59 -24.95
#